data_f88ed6c971d6ff03748da98b86ebe0a7
#
_entry.id   f88ed6c971d6ff03748da98b86ebe0a7
#
_cell.length_a   1.000
_cell.length_b   1.000
_cell.length_c   1.000
_cell.angle_alpha   90.00
_cell.angle_beta   90.00
_cell.angle_gamma   90.00
#
_symmetry.space_group_name_H-M   'P 1'
#
loop_
_entity.id
_entity.type
_entity.pdbx_description
1 polymer ?
#
loop_
_entity_poly.entity_id
_entity_poly.type
_entity_poly.pdbx_seq_one_letter_code
_entity_poly.pdbx_strand_id
1 'polypeptide(L)'
;LREEFGASQPLAGAKIAGSLHMTVQTAVLIETLTALGAEVRWASCNIYSTQDEAAAAVVVGPNGSADDLQGVPVFAWKGETLEEYWWAAEEMLTWHGEPANMILDDGGDATMLVLKGRQWEEAGQVPPTTEDDAEEFTVFKALVRRTMESDPTKWTEIAKQIKGVTEETTTGVLRLYDMMKTGSLDR
;
A
#
# COMPACT_ATOMS: atom_id res chain seq x y z
N LEU A 1 -14.35 -6.17 18.82
CA LEU A 1 -13.78 -7.01 17.75
C LEU A 1 -12.71 -7.93 18.31
N ARG A 2 -11.61 -7.43 18.94
CA ARG A 2 -10.51 -8.27 19.45
C ARG A 2 -10.98 -9.30 20.48
N GLU A 3 -11.83 -8.92 21.43
CA GLU A 3 -12.41 -9.82 22.44
C GLU A 3 -13.35 -10.85 21.82
N GLU A 4 -14.13 -10.46 20.81
CA GLU A 4 -15.15 -11.30 20.18
C GLU A 4 -14.53 -12.28 19.17
N PHE A 5 -13.60 -11.82 18.35
CA PHE A 5 -13.07 -12.59 17.20
C PHE A 5 -11.61 -13.01 17.36
N GLY A 6 -10.87 -12.49 18.32
CA GLY A 6 -9.44 -12.76 18.47
C GLY A 6 -9.11 -14.26 18.57
N ALA A 7 -9.92 -15.03 19.29
CA ALA A 7 -9.71 -16.47 19.45
C ALA A 7 -9.93 -17.27 18.12
N SER A 8 -10.79 -16.77 17.23
CA SER A 8 -11.10 -17.42 15.96
C SER A 8 -10.12 -17.08 14.82
N GLN A 9 -9.27 -16.06 15.01
CA GLN A 9 -8.28 -15.59 14.03
C GLN A 9 -8.87 -15.46 12.61
N PRO A 10 -9.94 -14.68 12.40
CA PRO A 10 -10.67 -14.65 11.13
C PRO A 10 -9.86 -14.09 9.97
N LEU A 11 -8.74 -13.40 10.24
CA LEU A 11 -7.82 -12.87 9.23
C LEU A 11 -6.56 -13.72 9.07
N ALA A 12 -6.53 -14.95 9.61
CA ALA A 12 -5.41 -15.85 9.40
C ALA A 12 -5.16 -16.08 7.91
N GLY A 13 -3.92 -15.83 7.44
CA GLY A 13 -3.53 -15.89 6.02
C GLY A 13 -3.87 -14.64 5.20
N ALA A 14 -4.49 -13.61 5.79
CA ALA A 14 -4.57 -12.30 5.17
C ALA A 14 -3.21 -11.59 5.26
N LYS A 15 -2.69 -11.15 4.10
CA LYS A 15 -1.50 -10.32 3.95
C LYS A 15 -1.95 -8.96 3.43
N ILE A 16 -2.07 -7.98 4.33
CA ILE A 16 -2.69 -6.69 4.06
C ILE A 16 -1.61 -5.64 3.82
N ALA A 17 -1.59 -5.09 2.62
CA ALA A 17 -0.88 -3.86 2.29
C ALA A 17 -1.82 -2.67 2.52
N GLY A 18 -1.52 -1.83 3.50
CA GLY A 18 -2.37 -0.71 3.88
C GLY A 18 -1.77 0.63 3.47
N SER A 19 -2.52 1.41 2.71
CA SER A 19 -2.21 2.77 2.26
C SER A 19 -3.26 3.73 2.80
N LEU A 20 -3.11 4.13 4.04
CA LEU A 20 -4.05 5.00 4.76
C LEU A 20 -3.27 5.89 5.74
N HIS A 21 -3.76 7.10 6.01
CA HIS A 21 -3.15 8.05 6.95
C HIS A 21 -2.59 7.39 8.20
N MET A 22 -1.27 7.46 8.42
CA MET A 22 -0.62 6.82 9.57
C MET A 22 -0.81 7.66 10.84
N THR A 23 -1.97 7.54 11.45
CA THR A 23 -2.39 8.23 12.67
C THR A 23 -2.54 7.27 13.85
N VAL A 24 -2.81 7.80 15.04
CA VAL A 24 -3.12 6.97 16.24
C VAL A 24 -4.32 6.04 16.00
N GLN A 25 -5.35 6.50 15.29
CA GLN A 25 -6.51 5.67 14.94
C GLN A 25 -6.11 4.51 14.03
N THR A 26 -5.26 4.78 13.05
CA THR A 26 -4.70 3.76 12.16
C THR A 26 -3.81 2.77 12.91
N ALA A 27 -3.04 3.23 13.89
CA ALA A 27 -2.28 2.34 14.76
C ALA A 27 -3.19 1.32 15.48
N VAL A 28 -4.33 1.78 16.01
CA VAL A 28 -5.34 0.89 16.61
C VAL A 28 -5.95 -0.08 15.59
N LEU A 29 -6.17 0.36 14.35
CA LEU A 29 -6.62 -0.50 13.26
C LEU A 29 -5.59 -1.60 12.98
N ILE A 30 -4.32 -1.23 12.77
CA ILE A 30 -3.22 -2.17 12.49
C ILE A 30 -3.09 -3.21 13.60
N GLU A 31 -3.07 -2.77 14.86
CA GLU A 31 -3.04 -3.68 16.00
C GLU A 31 -4.27 -4.61 16.05
N THR A 32 -5.43 -4.13 15.59
CA THR A 32 -6.64 -4.96 15.53
C THR A 32 -6.53 -5.99 14.42
N LEU A 33 -6.06 -5.61 13.22
CA LEU A 33 -5.84 -6.54 12.12
C LEU A 33 -4.86 -7.65 12.49
N THR A 34 -3.74 -7.29 13.13
CA THR A 34 -2.75 -8.28 13.60
C THR A 34 -3.29 -9.17 14.72
N ALA A 35 -4.03 -8.61 15.68
CA ALA A 35 -4.70 -9.39 16.73
C ALA A 35 -5.74 -10.38 16.18
N LEU A 36 -6.29 -10.13 15.00
CA LEU A 36 -7.21 -11.01 14.29
C LEU A 36 -6.51 -11.99 13.33
N GLY A 37 -5.17 -11.99 13.27
CA GLY A 37 -4.37 -12.95 12.54
C GLY A 37 -3.80 -12.48 11.20
N ALA A 38 -3.98 -11.22 10.81
CA ALA A 38 -3.40 -10.69 9.59
C ALA A 38 -1.89 -10.42 9.73
N GLU A 39 -1.14 -10.64 8.65
CA GLU A 39 0.15 -10.02 8.42
C GLU A 39 -0.08 -8.64 7.76
N VAL A 40 0.63 -7.61 8.19
CA VAL A 40 0.37 -6.23 7.75
C VAL A 40 1.68 -5.53 7.38
N ARG A 41 1.66 -4.73 6.31
CA ARG A 41 2.65 -3.68 5.99
C ARG A 41 1.91 -2.39 5.69
N TRP A 42 2.49 -1.26 6.02
CA TRP A 42 1.75 0.00 5.96
C TRP A 42 2.58 1.14 5.35
N ALA A 43 1.92 1.98 4.56
CA ALA A 43 2.39 3.29 4.12
C ALA A 43 1.30 4.33 4.35
N SER A 44 1.64 5.62 4.29
CA SER A 44 0.63 6.68 4.31
C SER A 44 0.06 6.92 2.91
N CYS A 45 -1.18 7.38 2.83
CA CYS A 45 -1.80 7.87 1.61
C CYS A 45 -1.60 9.38 1.39
N ASN A 46 -0.77 10.03 2.20
CA ASN A 46 -0.51 11.48 2.14
C ASN A 46 0.80 11.85 2.80
N ILE A 47 1.61 12.69 2.14
CA ILE A 47 2.95 13.09 2.57
C ILE A 47 3.00 13.96 3.85
N TYR A 48 1.85 14.49 4.32
CA TYR A 48 1.79 15.40 5.46
C TYR A 48 1.07 14.84 6.69
N SER A 49 0.29 13.77 6.52
CA SER A 49 -0.68 13.35 7.53
C SER A 49 -0.13 12.39 8.58
N THR A 50 1.06 11.82 8.36
CA THR A 50 1.67 10.88 9.30
C THR A 50 1.92 11.54 10.66
N GLN A 51 1.56 10.83 11.71
CA GLN A 51 1.99 11.09 13.08
C GLN A 51 3.17 10.17 13.39
N ASP A 52 4.37 10.73 13.41
CA ASP A 52 5.62 9.95 13.51
C ASP A 52 5.66 9.08 14.78
N GLU A 53 5.07 9.56 15.88
CA GLU A 53 4.97 8.79 17.13
C GLU A 53 4.06 7.56 16.96
N ALA A 54 2.98 7.67 16.18
CA ALA A 54 2.10 6.55 15.90
C ALA A 54 2.78 5.53 14.98
N ALA A 55 3.50 5.98 13.95
CA ALA A 55 4.30 5.14 13.07
C ALA A 55 5.37 4.38 13.86
N ALA A 56 6.13 5.09 14.70
CA ALA A 56 7.16 4.49 15.55
C ALA A 56 6.57 3.47 16.54
N ALA A 57 5.44 3.78 17.18
CA ALA A 57 4.78 2.88 18.12
C ALA A 57 4.33 1.57 17.44
N VAL A 58 3.82 1.65 16.21
CA VAL A 58 3.41 0.46 15.43
C VAL A 58 4.60 -0.40 15.04
N VAL A 59 5.72 0.20 14.65
CA VAL A 59 6.96 -0.53 14.32
C VAL A 59 7.57 -1.20 15.54
N VAL A 60 7.59 -0.50 16.69
CA VAL A 60 8.04 -1.08 17.94
C VAL A 60 7.14 -2.22 18.38
N GLY A 61 5.83 -2.02 18.27
CA GLY A 61 4.83 -2.99 18.71
C GLY A 61 4.62 -3.01 20.24
N PRO A 62 3.52 -3.64 20.71
CA PRO A 62 3.12 -3.58 22.14
C PRO A 62 4.07 -4.30 23.10
N ASN A 63 4.89 -5.21 22.59
CA ASN A 63 5.85 -6.01 23.39
C ASN A 63 7.31 -5.70 23.04
N GLY A 64 7.56 -4.77 22.12
CA GLY A 64 8.88 -4.44 21.62
C GLY A 64 9.56 -3.29 22.37
N SER A 65 10.74 -2.93 21.90
CA SER A 65 11.52 -1.77 22.33
C SER A 65 12.24 -1.16 21.12
N ALA A 66 12.92 -0.04 21.30
CA ALA A 66 13.71 0.59 20.23
C ALA A 66 14.85 -0.34 19.71
N ASP A 67 15.35 -1.23 20.56
CA ASP A 67 16.42 -2.18 20.22
C ASP A 67 15.88 -3.56 19.80
N ASP A 68 14.57 -3.80 19.95
CA ASP A 68 13.89 -5.06 19.62
C ASP A 68 12.49 -4.77 19.06
N LEU A 69 12.43 -4.54 17.75
CA LEU A 69 11.19 -4.18 17.04
C LEU A 69 10.32 -5.43 16.85
N GLN A 70 9.12 -5.42 17.42
CA GLN A 70 8.17 -6.54 17.42
C GLN A 70 6.82 -6.21 16.77
N GLY A 71 6.73 -5.05 16.16
CA GLY A 71 5.52 -4.60 15.47
C GLY A 71 5.48 -4.97 14.01
N VAL A 72 4.81 -4.17 13.22
CA VAL A 72 4.69 -4.37 11.76
C VAL A 72 5.52 -3.32 11.01
N PRO A 73 6.01 -3.63 9.80
CA PRO A 73 6.71 -2.66 8.98
C PRO A 73 5.81 -1.49 8.59
N VAL A 74 6.25 -0.26 8.86
CA VAL A 74 5.60 0.98 8.47
C VAL A 74 6.59 1.83 7.68
N PHE A 75 6.20 2.22 6.48
CA PHE A 75 6.95 3.07 5.57
C PHE A 75 6.21 4.41 5.46
N ALA A 76 6.25 5.20 6.52
CA ALA A 76 5.57 6.48 6.56
C ALA A 76 6.22 7.42 7.58
N TRP A 77 6.42 8.67 7.19
CA TRP A 77 6.82 9.76 8.07
C TRP A 77 6.23 11.10 7.59
N LYS A 78 6.21 12.07 8.44
CA LYS A 78 5.66 13.38 8.10
C LYS A 78 6.63 14.18 7.25
N GLY A 79 6.18 14.63 6.10
CA GLY A 79 6.96 15.47 5.19
C GLY A 79 7.82 14.69 4.21
N GLU A 80 7.34 13.53 3.78
CA GLU A 80 7.88 12.78 2.65
C GLU A 80 7.94 13.66 1.40
N THR A 81 8.95 13.47 0.58
CA THR A 81 8.93 13.95 -0.81
C THR A 81 8.03 13.03 -1.65
N LEU A 82 7.68 13.44 -2.87
CA LEU A 82 6.89 12.58 -3.76
C LEU A 82 7.62 11.30 -4.14
N GLU A 83 8.96 11.35 -4.28
CA GLU A 83 9.79 10.16 -4.52
C GLU A 83 9.77 9.20 -3.34
N GLU A 84 9.86 9.72 -2.11
CA GLU A 84 9.80 8.92 -0.88
C GLU A 84 8.42 8.31 -0.69
N TYR A 85 7.34 9.05 -0.97
CA TYR A 85 5.96 8.57 -0.93
C TYR A 85 5.75 7.37 -1.86
N TRP A 86 6.14 7.48 -3.12
CA TRP A 86 5.97 6.38 -4.07
C TRP A 86 6.92 5.22 -3.79
N TRP A 87 8.12 5.49 -3.28
CA TRP A 87 9.00 4.45 -2.77
C TRP A 87 8.38 3.72 -1.57
N ALA A 88 7.78 4.43 -0.63
CA ALA A 88 7.10 3.85 0.52
C ALA A 88 5.91 2.97 0.10
N ALA A 89 5.12 3.40 -0.89
CA ALA A 89 4.05 2.61 -1.48
C ALA A 89 4.59 1.31 -2.14
N GLU A 90 5.72 1.39 -2.85
CA GLU A 90 6.40 0.22 -3.40
C GLU A 90 6.85 -0.75 -2.30
N GLU A 91 7.52 -0.26 -1.26
CA GLU A 91 7.99 -1.08 -0.14
C GLU A 91 6.85 -1.76 0.61
N MET A 92 5.75 -1.06 0.85
CA MET A 92 4.55 -1.59 1.48
C MET A 92 3.97 -2.77 0.67
N LEU A 93 3.97 -2.68 -0.66
CA LEU A 93 3.50 -3.72 -1.58
C LEU A 93 4.53 -4.84 -1.80
N THR A 94 5.81 -4.62 -1.48
CA THR A 94 6.91 -5.58 -1.70
C THR A 94 7.12 -6.45 -0.45
N TRP A 95 6.77 -7.72 -0.55
CA TRP A 95 6.91 -8.69 0.54
C TRP A 95 8.02 -9.70 0.25
N HIS A 96 8.74 -10.11 1.27
CA HIS A 96 9.68 -11.21 1.15
C HIS A 96 8.90 -12.54 1.11
N GLY A 97 8.99 -13.24 0.00
CA GLY A 97 8.22 -14.46 -0.26
C GLY A 97 6.91 -14.17 -1.00
N GLU A 98 5.78 -14.64 -0.48
CA GLU A 98 4.47 -14.41 -1.11
C GLU A 98 4.02 -12.96 -0.91
N PRO A 99 3.60 -12.23 -1.97
CA PRO A 99 3.17 -10.84 -1.88
C PRO A 99 1.85 -10.69 -1.11
N ALA A 100 1.45 -9.42 -0.86
CA ALA A 100 0.15 -9.09 -0.30
C ALA A 100 -0.99 -9.72 -1.10
N ASN A 101 -2.05 -10.12 -0.41
CA ASN A 101 -3.27 -10.64 -1.05
C ASN A 101 -4.49 -9.76 -0.85
N MET A 102 -4.35 -8.68 -0.10
CA MET A 102 -5.37 -7.66 0.12
C MET A 102 -4.73 -6.27 0.17
N ILE A 103 -5.43 -5.27 -0.36
CA ILE A 103 -5.09 -3.86 -0.24
C ILE A 103 -6.18 -3.15 0.56
N LEU A 104 -5.78 -2.36 1.56
CA LEU A 104 -6.61 -1.38 2.21
C LEU A 104 -6.11 -0.01 1.76
N ASP A 105 -6.89 0.69 0.95
CA ASP A 105 -6.48 1.92 0.26
C ASP A 105 -7.32 3.13 0.69
N ASP A 106 -6.76 4.31 0.53
CA ASP A 106 -7.41 5.60 0.76
C ASP A 106 -6.97 6.56 -0.36
N GLY A 107 -7.88 6.79 -1.30
CA GLY A 107 -7.63 7.56 -2.52
C GLY A 107 -7.20 6.74 -3.73
N GLY A 108 -6.95 5.43 -3.58
CA GLY A 108 -6.71 4.50 -4.67
C GLY A 108 -5.30 4.48 -5.24
N ASP A 109 -4.30 5.04 -4.56
CA ASP A 109 -2.93 5.14 -5.08
C ASP A 109 -2.21 3.80 -5.10
N ALA A 110 -2.33 2.99 -4.06
CA ALA A 110 -1.75 1.65 -4.04
C ALA A 110 -2.38 0.75 -5.10
N THR A 111 -3.70 0.83 -5.25
CA THR A 111 -4.44 0.12 -6.30
C THR A 111 -4.00 0.56 -7.70
N MET A 112 -3.87 1.88 -7.92
CA MET A 112 -3.40 2.44 -9.18
C MET A 112 -1.97 1.96 -9.49
N LEU A 113 -1.09 1.91 -8.51
CA LEU A 113 0.30 1.48 -8.68
C LEU A 113 0.37 0.02 -9.19
N VAL A 114 -0.39 -0.88 -8.59
CA VAL A 114 -0.46 -2.28 -9.02
C VAL A 114 -1.04 -2.41 -10.44
N LEU A 115 -2.15 -1.75 -10.72
CA LEU A 115 -2.84 -1.88 -12.00
C LEU A 115 -2.08 -1.21 -13.15
N LYS A 116 -1.54 0.01 -12.95
CA LYS A 116 -0.72 0.69 -13.96
C LYS A 116 0.62 0.02 -14.16
N GLY A 117 1.25 -0.43 -13.07
CA GLY A 117 2.49 -1.20 -13.14
C GLY A 117 2.31 -2.43 -14.02
N ARG A 118 1.30 -3.27 -13.73
CA ARG A 118 0.96 -4.42 -14.57
C ARG A 118 0.68 -4.04 -16.02
N GLN A 119 -0.15 -3.02 -16.25
CA GLN A 119 -0.49 -2.58 -17.61
C GLN A 119 0.75 -2.21 -18.42
N TRP A 120 1.71 -1.54 -17.80
CA TRP A 120 2.94 -1.11 -18.48
C TRP A 120 3.97 -2.23 -18.63
N GLU A 121 4.01 -3.16 -17.69
CA GLU A 121 4.76 -4.43 -17.86
C GLU A 121 4.26 -5.22 -19.06
N GLU A 122 2.93 -5.43 -19.17
CA GLU A 122 2.30 -6.10 -20.31
C GLU A 122 2.54 -5.37 -21.63
N ALA A 123 2.59 -4.04 -21.63
CA ALA A 123 2.93 -3.23 -22.79
C ALA A 123 4.44 -3.18 -23.10
N GLY A 124 5.28 -3.66 -22.19
CA GLY A 124 6.74 -3.63 -22.30
C GLY A 124 7.37 -2.24 -22.19
N GLN A 125 6.59 -1.22 -21.81
CA GLN A 125 7.07 0.15 -21.69
C GLN A 125 6.19 1.01 -20.80
N VAL A 126 6.82 1.96 -20.09
CA VAL A 126 6.13 3.06 -19.42
C VAL A 126 5.95 4.20 -20.42
N PRO A 127 4.75 4.80 -20.54
CA PRO A 127 4.55 5.95 -21.43
C PRO A 127 5.52 7.11 -21.14
N PRO A 128 5.97 7.83 -22.14
CA PRO A 128 6.87 8.97 -21.94
C PRO A 128 6.21 10.02 -21.03
N THR A 129 7.03 10.74 -20.30
CA THR A 129 6.58 11.92 -19.55
C THR A 129 6.32 13.06 -20.55
N THR A 130 5.22 13.78 -20.34
CA THR A 130 4.81 14.94 -21.13
C THR A 130 4.77 16.21 -20.26
N GLU A 131 4.68 17.38 -20.88
CA GLU A 131 4.54 18.66 -20.15
C GLU A 131 3.20 18.79 -19.43
N ASP A 132 2.20 18.02 -19.84
CA ASP A 132 0.87 18.00 -19.22
C ASP A 132 0.79 17.08 -17.98
N ASP A 133 1.81 16.25 -17.72
CA ASP A 133 1.82 15.39 -16.55
C ASP A 133 2.04 16.21 -15.28
N ALA A 134 1.21 15.99 -14.28
CA ALA A 134 1.47 16.50 -12.94
C ALA A 134 2.81 15.95 -12.41
N GLU A 135 3.47 16.72 -11.54
CA GLU A 135 4.75 16.32 -10.93
C GLU A 135 4.68 14.94 -10.29
N GLU A 136 3.64 14.70 -9.51
CA GLU A 136 3.37 13.42 -8.87
C GLU A 136 3.31 12.26 -9.87
N PHE A 137 2.63 12.45 -11.01
CA PHE A 137 2.52 11.41 -12.03
C PHE A 137 3.83 11.18 -12.79
N THR A 138 4.67 12.22 -12.89
CA THR A 138 6.03 12.11 -13.42
C THR A 138 6.90 11.22 -12.52
N VAL A 139 6.86 11.43 -11.21
CA VAL A 139 7.56 10.62 -10.20
C VAL A 139 7.03 9.18 -10.22
N PHE A 140 5.72 9.00 -10.26
CA PHE A 140 5.08 7.69 -10.40
C PHE A 140 5.58 6.92 -11.64
N LYS A 141 5.61 7.55 -12.83
CA LYS A 141 6.17 6.94 -14.05
C LYS A 141 7.64 6.57 -13.89
N ALA A 142 8.43 7.40 -13.23
CA ALA A 142 9.85 7.13 -12.98
C ALA A 142 10.05 5.92 -12.06
N LEU A 143 9.23 5.79 -11.00
CA LEU A 143 9.23 4.62 -10.13
C LEU A 143 8.94 3.35 -10.92
N VAL A 144 7.84 3.31 -11.68
CA VAL A 144 7.45 2.09 -12.41
C VAL A 144 8.51 1.73 -13.47
N ARG A 145 9.11 2.71 -14.13
CA ARG A 145 10.21 2.45 -15.06
C ARG A 145 11.41 1.80 -14.39
N ARG A 146 11.83 2.33 -13.24
CA ARG A 146 12.92 1.78 -12.43
C ARG A 146 12.61 0.34 -11.98
N THR A 147 11.39 0.07 -11.53
CA THR A 147 11.01 -1.28 -11.09
C THR A 147 10.99 -2.27 -12.24
N MET A 148 10.49 -1.88 -13.42
CA MET A 148 10.53 -2.72 -14.62
C MET A 148 11.94 -3.05 -15.10
N GLU A 149 12.92 -2.16 -14.90
CA GLU A 149 14.33 -2.40 -15.22
C GLU A 149 14.95 -3.47 -14.31
N SER A 150 14.56 -3.50 -13.03
CA SER A 150 15.09 -4.44 -12.04
C SER A 150 14.31 -5.75 -11.94
N ASP A 151 12.98 -5.69 -12.10
CA ASP A 151 12.05 -6.82 -12.06
C ASP A 151 10.88 -6.55 -13.01
N PRO A 152 10.95 -7.03 -14.27
CA PRO A 152 9.97 -6.72 -15.31
C PRO A 152 8.61 -7.39 -15.12
N THR A 153 8.42 -8.15 -14.06
CA THR A 153 7.16 -8.87 -13.75
C THR A 153 6.60 -8.56 -12.37
N LYS A 154 7.23 -7.69 -11.62
CA LYS A 154 6.89 -7.37 -10.23
C LYS A 154 5.41 -7.07 -10.02
N TRP A 155 4.89 -6.11 -10.78
CA TRP A 155 3.50 -5.65 -10.64
C TRP A 155 2.49 -6.69 -11.13
N THR A 156 2.84 -7.43 -12.17
CA THR A 156 2.05 -8.55 -12.67
C THR A 156 1.93 -9.66 -11.62
N GLU A 157 3.02 -10.01 -10.95
CA GLU A 157 2.99 -11.04 -9.92
C GLU A 157 2.23 -10.58 -8.66
N ILE A 158 2.38 -9.30 -8.26
CA ILE A 158 1.59 -8.73 -7.16
C ILE A 158 0.10 -8.74 -7.53
N ALA A 159 -0.28 -8.25 -8.72
CA ALA A 159 -1.67 -8.20 -9.17
C ALA A 159 -2.36 -9.57 -9.15
N LYS A 160 -1.65 -10.65 -9.51
CA LYS A 160 -2.17 -12.03 -9.49
C LYS A 160 -2.56 -12.51 -8.09
N GLN A 161 -1.91 -11.99 -7.04
CA GLN A 161 -2.13 -12.42 -5.66
C GLN A 161 -3.24 -11.62 -4.97
N ILE A 162 -3.50 -10.38 -5.39
CA ILE A 162 -4.53 -9.52 -4.80
C ILE A 162 -5.91 -10.14 -5.03
N LYS A 163 -6.59 -10.46 -3.94
CA LYS A 163 -7.95 -11.04 -3.92
C LYS A 163 -9.03 -9.99 -3.76
N GLY A 164 -8.67 -8.82 -3.26
CA GLY A 164 -9.61 -7.73 -3.06
C GLY A 164 -8.94 -6.46 -2.57
N VAL A 165 -9.62 -5.35 -2.79
CA VAL A 165 -9.26 -4.01 -2.34
C VAL A 165 -10.43 -3.43 -1.55
N THR A 166 -10.13 -2.78 -0.43
CA THR A 166 -11.09 -1.91 0.28
C THR A 166 -10.64 -0.47 0.12
N GLU A 167 -11.58 0.43 -0.15
CA GLU A 167 -11.34 1.86 -0.36
C GLU A 167 -12.10 2.67 0.69
N GLU A 168 -11.40 3.56 1.38
CA GLU A 168 -11.93 4.34 2.51
C GLU A 168 -12.66 5.62 2.06
N THR A 169 -12.33 6.17 0.88
CA THR A 169 -12.80 7.50 0.48
C THR A 169 -13.70 7.52 -0.74
N THR A 170 -14.61 8.51 -0.79
CA THR A 170 -15.42 8.79 -1.98
C THR A 170 -14.54 9.14 -3.19
N THR A 171 -13.44 9.86 -2.99
CA THR A 171 -12.49 10.20 -4.07
C THR A 171 -11.87 8.96 -4.69
N GLY A 172 -11.39 8.03 -3.86
CA GLY A 172 -10.86 6.75 -4.35
C GLY A 172 -11.92 5.89 -5.03
N VAL A 173 -13.12 5.78 -4.45
CA VAL A 173 -14.26 5.08 -5.09
C VAL A 173 -14.59 5.67 -6.46
N LEU A 174 -14.60 6.99 -6.62
CA LEU A 174 -14.83 7.64 -7.92
C LEU A 174 -13.70 7.30 -8.91
N ARG A 175 -12.44 7.30 -8.46
CA ARG A 175 -11.29 6.86 -9.27
C ARG A 175 -11.44 5.41 -9.74
N LEU A 176 -11.85 4.49 -8.86
CA LEU A 176 -12.12 3.09 -9.23
C LEU A 176 -13.25 2.96 -10.25
N TYR A 177 -14.32 3.73 -10.11
CA TYR A 177 -15.39 3.78 -11.11
C TYR A 177 -14.90 4.27 -12.48
N ASP A 178 -14.04 5.27 -12.52
CA ASP A 178 -13.48 5.76 -13.79
C ASP A 178 -12.52 4.73 -14.41
N MET A 179 -11.73 4.04 -13.60
CA MET A 179 -10.90 2.92 -14.05
C MET A 179 -11.75 1.76 -14.59
N MET A 180 -12.89 1.47 -13.97
CA MET A 180 -13.84 0.47 -14.46
C MET A 180 -14.44 0.87 -15.81
N LYS A 181 -14.86 2.13 -15.99
CA LYS A 181 -15.42 2.63 -17.27
C LYS A 181 -14.40 2.58 -18.40
N THR A 182 -13.13 2.84 -18.11
CA THR A 182 -12.04 2.82 -19.10
C THR A 182 -11.48 1.42 -19.36
N GLY A 183 -11.96 0.40 -18.62
CA GLY A 183 -11.45 -0.97 -18.72
C GLY A 183 -10.07 -1.17 -18.08
N SER A 184 -9.63 -0.23 -17.25
CA SER A 184 -8.34 -0.31 -16.53
C SER A 184 -8.44 -1.05 -15.20
N LEU A 185 -9.65 -1.29 -14.69
CA LEU A 185 -9.94 -2.08 -13.50
C LEU A 185 -10.46 -3.44 -13.91
N ASP A 186 -9.71 -4.50 -13.58
CA ASP A 186 -10.16 -5.87 -13.76
C ASP A 186 -11.24 -6.23 -12.72
N ARG A 187 -12.11 -7.17 -13.09
CA ARG A 187 -13.16 -7.71 -12.21
C ARG A 187 -12.66 -8.86 -11.38
#